data_8bec9474da232da629c4d53ef739e9a0
#
_entry.id   8bec9474da232da629c4d53ef739e9a0
#
_cell.length_a   1.000
_cell.length_b   1.000
_cell.length_c   1.000
_cell.angle_alpha   90.00
_cell.angle_beta   90.00
_cell.angle_gamma   90.00
#
_symmetry.space_group_name_H-M   'P 1'
#
loop_
_entity.id
_entity.type
_entity.pdbx_description
1 polymer ?
#
loop_
_entity_poly.entity_id
_entity_poly.type
_entity_poly.pdbx_seq_one_letter_code
_entity_poly.pdbx_strand_id
1 'polypeptide(L)'
;LRDRLVLERGDFHGFGVGLAANGGGPIVQRSDAARRGAAAAPRARLVATMRTLKLGRRPYADVEAAMRAYTAARGPDTEDQLWLVEHEPVFTQGIAGRDAHVLAAGAIPVVRTDRGGQVTYHGPGQVVAYPLLDLRRRGIYGKEYVFRIEEAVLDVLASYGVTEHRVR
;
A
#
# COMPACT_ATOMS: atom_id res chain seq x y z
N LEU A 1 0.89 17.99 12.65
CA LEU A 1 0.38 16.78 13.31
C LEU A 1 0.66 15.63 12.35
N ARG A 2 1.49 14.69 12.78
CA ARG A 2 1.91 13.52 12.01
C ARG A 2 0.77 12.51 12.06
N ASP A 3 0.19 12.18 10.90
CA ASP A 3 -0.64 10.99 10.76
C ASP A 3 0.27 9.78 10.95
N ARG A 4 0.40 9.33 12.19
CA ARG A 4 1.13 8.11 12.52
C ARG A 4 0.30 6.92 12.09
N LEU A 5 0.87 6.08 11.25
CA LEU A 5 0.39 4.72 11.10
C LEU A 5 0.67 4.01 12.42
N VAL A 6 -0.34 3.91 13.28
CA VAL A 6 -0.23 3.16 14.54
C VAL A 6 -0.59 1.71 14.23
N LEU A 7 0.43 0.86 14.15
CA LEU A 7 0.22 -0.58 14.18
C LEU A 7 0.16 -0.98 15.65
N GLU A 8 -1.02 -1.32 16.16
CA GLU A 8 -1.16 -1.83 17.52
C GLU A 8 -0.46 -3.18 17.67
N ARG A 9 0.22 -3.37 18.82
CA ARG A 9 0.78 -4.66 19.22
C ARG A 9 -0.37 -5.68 19.32
N GLY A 10 -0.50 -6.53 18.36
CA GLY A 10 -1.32 -7.74 18.39
C GLY A 10 -0.42 -8.94 18.12
N ASP A 11 -0.85 -10.13 18.52
CA ASP A 11 -0.11 -11.40 18.48
C ASP A 11 0.26 -11.85 17.05
N PHE A 12 1.14 -11.10 16.39
CA PHE A 12 1.61 -11.39 15.04
C PHE A 12 3.09 -11.79 15.07
N HIS A 13 3.37 -13.01 14.67
CA HIS A 13 4.72 -13.52 14.46
C HIS A 13 5.04 -13.45 12.97
N GLY A 14 5.79 -12.43 12.58
CA GLY A 14 6.33 -12.25 11.22
C GLY A 14 5.75 -11.07 10.44
N PHE A 15 6.64 -10.21 9.94
CA PHE A 15 6.29 -9.06 9.10
C PHE A 15 6.72 -9.29 7.65
N GLY A 16 5.78 -9.15 6.74
CA GLY A 16 6.07 -8.94 5.33
C GLY A 16 5.28 -7.74 4.83
N VAL A 17 5.96 -6.75 4.29
CA VAL A 17 5.33 -5.58 3.68
C VAL A 17 5.21 -5.83 2.18
N GLY A 18 3.99 -6.09 1.71
CA GLY A 18 3.68 -6.13 0.28
C GLY A 18 3.24 -4.75 -0.19
N LEU A 19 4.06 -4.08 -1.03
CA LEU A 19 3.72 -2.80 -1.63
C LEU A 19 2.95 -3.07 -2.93
N ALA A 20 1.64 -2.81 -2.95
CA ALA A 20 0.87 -2.73 -4.19
C ALA A 20 0.67 -1.25 -4.54
N ALA A 21 1.45 -0.73 -5.49
CA ALA A 21 1.25 0.58 -6.07
C ALA A 21 0.46 0.44 -7.37
N ASN A 22 -0.81 0.83 -7.36
CA ASN A 22 -1.60 0.99 -8.58
C ASN A 22 -1.49 2.44 -9.06
N GLY A 23 -0.90 2.66 -10.21
CA GLY A 23 -0.86 3.99 -10.81
C GLY A 23 -0.06 4.06 -12.10
N GLY A 24 -0.59 3.55 -13.20
CA GLY A 24 -0.08 3.78 -14.54
C GLY A 24 -1.15 4.39 -15.43
N GLY A 25 -1.20 5.72 -15.52
CA GLY A 25 -1.91 6.44 -16.55
C GLY A 25 -0.97 7.44 -17.23
N PRO A 26 -1.14 7.77 -18.54
CA PRO A 26 -0.17 8.53 -19.29
C PRO A 26 -0.06 9.97 -18.79
N ILE A 27 1.18 10.44 -18.68
CA ILE A 27 1.53 11.83 -18.38
C ILE A 27 1.19 12.68 -19.60
N VAL A 28 0.08 13.41 -19.53
CA VAL A 28 -0.21 14.48 -20.48
C VAL A 28 0.38 15.76 -19.90
N GLN A 29 1.46 16.24 -20.50
CA GLN A 29 1.95 17.60 -20.29
C GLN A 29 0.92 18.57 -20.87
N ARG A 30 0.40 19.45 -20.03
CA ARG A 30 -0.29 20.66 -20.49
C ARG A 30 0.42 21.87 -19.92
N SER A 31 0.81 22.72 -20.87
CA SER A 31 1.48 24.00 -20.72
C SER A 31 0.74 24.99 -19.82
N ASP A 32 1.54 25.70 -19.01
CA ASP A 32 1.14 26.89 -18.27
C ASP A 32 0.72 28.02 -19.21
N ALA A 33 -0.48 28.51 -19.04
CA ALA A 33 -0.80 29.94 -19.25
C ALA A 33 -2.18 30.28 -18.65
N ALA A 34 -2.15 31.29 -17.81
CA ALA A 34 -3.26 32.19 -17.47
C ALA A 34 -4.47 31.62 -16.69
N ARG A 35 -4.49 31.93 -15.37
CA ARG A 35 -5.58 32.73 -14.77
C ARG A 35 -5.23 33.16 -13.35
N ARG A 36 -4.88 34.41 -13.21
CA ARG A 36 -4.92 35.14 -11.92
C ARG A 36 -6.37 35.45 -11.61
N GLY A 37 -6.75 35.29 -10.34
CA GLY A 37 -7.89 35.97 -9.77
C GLY A 37 -9.01 35.09 -9.26
N ALA A 38 -8.92 34.69 -8.03
CA ALA A 38 -9.97 34.63 -7.01
C ALA A 38 -9.35 34.04 -5.75
N ALA A 39 -9.22 34.83 -4.70
CA ALA A 39 -8.81 34.36 -3.38
C ALA A 39 -9.90 33.42 -2.87
N ALA A 40 -9.66 32.11 -3.05
CA ALA A 40 -10.47 31.08 -2.42
C ALA A 40 -10.14 31.10 -0.92
N ALA A 41 -11.16 31.27 -0.09
CA ALA A 41 -11.08 31.12 1.35
C ALA A 41 -10.31 29.83 1.70
N PRO A 42 -9.53 29.81 2.82
CA PRO A 42 -8.77 28.62 3.20
C PRO A 42 -9.77 27.50 3.43
N ARG A 43 -9.83 26.55 2.48
CA ARG A 43 -10.50 25.28 2.71
C ARG A 43 -9.84 24.67 3.94
N ALA A 44 -10.59 24.57 5.03
CA ALA A 44 -10.17 23.83 6.20
C ALA A 44 -9.60 22.50 5.68
N ARG A 45 -8.31 22.27 5.92
CA ARG A 45 -7.61 21.04 5.53
C ARG A 45 -8.25 19.94 6.38
N LEU A 46 -9.31 19.33 5.87
CA LEU A 46 -9.87 18.11 6.45
C LEU A 46 -8.70 17.15 6.58
N VAL A 47 -8.31 16.87 7.80
CA VAL A 47 -7.40 15.75 8.11
C VAL A 47 -8.11 14.53 7.55
N ALA A 48 -7.63 14.05 6.40
CA ALA A 48 -8.26 12.91 5.74
C ALA A 48 -8.08 11.71 6.68
N THR A 49 -9.13 11.38 7.40
CA THR A 49 -9.17 10.19 8.26
C THR A 49 -9.00 8.96 7.38
N MET A 50 -8.27 7.98 7.88
CA MET A 50 -8.08 6.69 7.23
C MET A 50 -8.74 5.62 8.10
N ARG A 51 -9.65 4.85 7.51
CA ARG A 51 -10.31 3.75 8.21
C ARG A 51 -9.47 2.49 8.12
N THR A 52 -9.15 1.88 9.25
CA THR A 52 -8.45 0.59 9.29
C THR A 52 -9.45 -0.56 9.31
N LEU A 53 -9.28 -1.52 8.41
CA LEU A 53 -10.06 -2.75 8.33
C LEU A 53 -9.16 -3.96 8.57
N LYS A 54 -9.49 -4.77 9.58
CA LYS A 54 -8.83 -6.05 9.85
C LYS A 54 -9.64 -7.15 9.15
N LEU A 55 -9.12 -7.71 8.07
CA LEU A 55 -9.84 -8.67 7.22
C LEU A 55 -9.67 -10.13 7.67
N GLY A 56 -8.73 -10.38 8.61
CA GLY A 56 -8.36 -11.74 9.01
C GLY A 56 -7.67 -12.50 7.88
N ARG A 57 -7.74 -13.84 7.92
CA ARG A 57 -7.14 -14.69 6.87
C ARG A 57 -8.06 -14.78 5.66
N ARG A 58 -7.49 -14.51 4.46
CA ARG A 58 -8.23 -14.48 3.19
C ARG A 58 -7.40 -15.03 2.03
N PRO A 59 -8.02 -15.67 1.03
CA PRO A 59 -7.39 -15.94 -0.24
C PRO A 59 -6.91 -14.65 -0.90
N TYR A 60 -5.74 -14.69 -1.54
CA TYR A 60 -5.17 -13.50 -2.19
C TYR A 60 -6.08 -12.94 -3.28
N ALA A 61 -6.63 -13.82 -4.13
CA ALA A 61 -7.47 -13.41 -5.26
C ALA A 61 -8.71 -12.62 -4.83
N ASP A 62 -9.33 -13.00 -3.70
CA ASP A 62 -10.52 -12.30 -3.18
C ASP A 62 -10.17 -10.89 -2.72
N VAL A 63 -9.04 -10.74 -2.03
CA VAL A 63 -8.57 -9.43 -1.56
C VAL A 63 -8.16 -8.54 -2.73
N GLU A 64 -7.45 -9.08 -3.72
CA GLU A 64 -7.08 -8.36 -4.93
C GLU A 64 -8.31 -7.87 -5.69
N ALA A 65 -9.30 -8.74 -5.91
CA ALA A 65 -10.55 -8.37 -6.56
C ALA A 65 -11.30 -7.27 -5.80
N ALA A 66 -11.37 -7.38 -4.48
CA ALA A 66 -12.01 -6.37 -3.63
C ALA A 66 -11.27 -5.02 -3.67
N MET A 67 -9.93 -5.00 -3.65
CA MET A 67 -9.13 -3.78 -3.78
C MET A 67 -9.35 -3.10 -5.14
N ARG A 68 -9.39 -3.89 -6.23
CA ARG A 68 -9.67 -3.37 -7.58
C ARG A 68 -11.08 -2.76 -7.66
N ALA A 69 -12.08 -3.45 -7.13
CA ALA A 69 -13.46 -2.96 -7.09
C ALA A 69 -13.56 -1.67 -6.26
N TYR A 70 -12.95 -1.63 -5.07
CA TYR A 70 -12.92 -0.43 -4.24
C TYR A 70 -12.25 0.75 -4.96
N THR A 71 -11.12 0.50 -5.62
CA THR A 71 -10.40 1.55 -6.36
C THR A 71 -11.19 2.04 -7.57
N ALA A 72 -11.85 1.15 -8.31
CA ALA A 72 -12.68 1.51 -9.47
C ALA A 72 -13.93 2.32 -9.08
N ALA A 73 -14.49 2.05 -7.90
CA ALA A 73 -15.68 2.75 -7.39
C ALA A 73 -15.35 4.08 -6.69
N ARG A 74 -14.05 4.47 -6.58
CA ARG A 74 -13.67 5.69 -5.86
C ARG A 74 -14.22 6.95 -6.53
N GLY A 75 -14.82 7.80 -5.72
CA GLY A 75 -15.17 9.19 -6.05
C GLY A 75 -14.38 10.17 -5.17
N PRO A 76 -14.65 11.49 -5.34
CA PRO A 76 -13.94 12.55 -4.61
C PRO A 76 -14.04 12.42 -3.08
N ASP A 77 -15.15 11.90 -2.59
CA ASP A 77 -15.45 11.79 -1.16
C ASP A 77 -15.25 10.38 -0.60
N THR A 78 -14.72 9.45 -1.42
CA THR A 78 -14.46 8.08 -0.95
C THR A 78 -13.40 8.10 0.14
N GLU A 79 -13.72 7.47 1.27
CA GLU A 79 -12.83 7.37 2.42
C GLU A 79 -11.53 6.64 2.06
N ASP A 80 -10.42 7.05 2.66
CA ASP A 80 -9.17 6.30 2.57
C ASP A 80 -9.20 5.13 3.53
N GLN A 81 -8.65 3.98 3.12
CA GLN A 81 -8.66 2.78 3.92
C GLN A 81 -7.27 2.14 4.03
N LEU A 82 -7.01 1.50 5.16
CA LEU A 82 -5.89 0.60 5.39
C LEU A 82 -6.46 -0.80 5.65
N TRP A 83 -6.18 -1.75 4.77
CA TRP A 83 -6.59 -3.13 4.97
C TRP A 83 -5.43 -3.93 5.54
N LEU A 84 -5.66 -4.58 6.67
CA LEU A 84 -4.74 -5.52 7.29
C LEU A 84 -5.26 -6.93 7.08
N VAL A 85 -4.45 -7.78 6.47
CA VAL A 85 -4.86 -9.14 6.09
C VAL A 85 -3.72 -10.13 6.27
N GLU A 86 -4.04 -11.35 6.63
CA GLU A 86 -3.19 -12.51 6.42
C GLU A 86 -3.67 -13.25 5.18
N HIS A 87 -2.76 -13.63 4.28
CA HIS A 87 -3.16 -14.46 3.15
C HIS A 87 -3.03 -15.96 3.47
N GLU A 88 -3.87 -16.75 2.81
CA GLU A 88 -3.57 -18.17 2.63
C GLU A 88 -2.25 -18.31 1.86
N PRO A 89 -1.54 -19.45 1.98
CA PRO A 89 -0.28 -19.64 1.29
C PRO A 89 -0.38 -19.32 -0.20
N VAL A 90 0.41 -18.36 -0.67
CA VAL A 90 0.43 -17.91 -2.07
C VAL A 90 1.78 -17.30 -2.42
N PHE A 91 2.27 -17.56 -3.64
CA PHE A 91 3.32 -16.78 -4.26
C PHE A 91 2.71 -15.73 -5.17
N THR A 92 3.06 -14.46 -4.98
CA THR A 92 2.72 -13.39 -5.92
C THR A 92 3.93 -13.07 -6.78
N GLN A 93 3.75 -13.06 -8.10
CA GLN A 93 4.80 -12.77 -9.06
C GLN A 93 4.53 -11.39 -9.68
N GLY A 94 5.38 -10.43 -9.37
CA GLY A 94 5.29 -9.07 -9.91
C GLY A 94 5.81 -8.97 -11.35
N ILE A 95 5.78 -7.78 -11.93
CA ILE A 95 6.11 -7.51 -13.33
C ILE A 95 7.56 -7.93 -13.70
N ALA A 96 8.51 -7.80 -12.77
CA ALA A 96 9.89 -8.24 -12.95
C ALA A 96 10.10 -9.74 -12.66
N GLY A 97 9.05 -10.47 -12.29
CA GLY A 97 9.10 -11.87 -11.95
C GLY A 97 9.31 -12.74 -13.20
N ARG A 98 10.14 -13.76 -13.05
CA ARG A 98 10.37 -14.80 -14.08
C ARG A 98 9.99 -16.15 -13.49
N ASP A 99 9.44 -17.04 -14.32
CA ASP A 99 9.04 -18.39 -13.86
C ASP A 99 10.22 -19.17 -13.28
N ALA A 100 11.44 -18.93 -13.79
CA ALA A 100 12.69 -19.48 -13.25
C ALA A 100 12.99 -19.07 -11.80
N HIS A 101 12.34 -18.05 -11.27
CA HIS A 101 12.50 -17.64 -9.86
C HIS A 101 11.59 -18.43 -8.91
N VAL A 102 10.66 -19.21 -9.46
CA VAL A 102 9.79 -20.11 -8.68
C VAL A 102 10.40 -21.49 -8.71
N LEU A 103 11.31 -21.77 -7.78
CA LEU A 103 12.09 -23.02 -7.80
C LEU A 103 11.26 -24.23 -7.40
N ALA A 104 10.37 -24.09 -6.41
CA ALA A 104 9.58 -25.19 -5.88
C ALA A 104 8.32 -24.65 -5.18
N ALA A 105 7.30 -24.32 -5.95
CA ALA A 105 6.01 -23.85 -5.38
C ALA A 105 5.23 -25.01 -4.72
N GLY A 106 5.47 -26.26 -5.13
CA GLY A 106 4.67 -27.39 -4.66
C GLY A 106 3.19 -27.20 -4.98
N ALA A 107 2.34 -27.34 -3.98
CA ALA A 107 0.89 -27.13 -4.08
C ALA A 107 0.47 -25.66 -3.85
N ILE A 108 1.43 -24.76 -3.56
CA ILE A 108 1.12 -23.36 -3.29
C ILE A 108 0.87 -22.63 -4.61
N PRO A 109 -0.28 -21.95 -4.77
CA PRO A 109 -0.57 -21.23 -6.00
C PRO A 109 0.41 -20.11 -6.26
N VAL A 110 0.75 -19.89 -7.55
CA VAL A 110 1.55 -18.77 -8.03
C VAL A 110 0.64 -17.85 -8.83
N VAL A 111 0.47 -16.60 -8.35
CA VAL A 111 -0.43 -15.61 -8.95
C VAL A 111 0.40 -14.49 -9.57
N ARG A 112 0.19 -14.21 -10.85
CA ARG A 112 0.78 -13.04 -11.53
C ARG A 112 0.03 -11.79 -11.16
N THR A 113 0.79 -10.73 -10.84
CA THR A 113 0.23 -9.45 -10.37
C THR A 113 0.88 -8.29 -11.13
N ASP A 114 0.24 -7.13 -11.11
CA ASP A 114 0.75 -5.90 -11.70
C ASP A 114 1.63 -5.06 -10.75
N ARG A 115 1.95 -5.58 -9.54
CA ARG A 115 2.88 -4.92 -8.62
C ARG A 115 4.32 -4.95 -9.17
N GLY A 116 5.13 -4.03 -8.71
CA GLY A 116 6.58 -4.07 -8.94
C GLY A 116 7.26 -5.27 -8.27
N GLY A 117 8.53 -5.51 -8.62
CA GLY A 117 9.35 -6.56 -8.04
C GLY A 117 9.13 -7.95 -8.63
N GLN A 118 9.73 -8.93 -7.97
CA GLN A 118 9.79 -10.33 -8.41
C GLN A 118 8.77 -11.18 -7.66
N VAL A 119 9.15 -12.42 -7.31
CA VAL A 119 8.30 -13.36 -6.56
C VAL A 119 8.37 -13.05 -5.07
N THR A 120 7.23 -13.09 -4.41
CA THR A 120 7.11 -12.95 -2.95
C THR A 120 6.14 -13.99 -2.43
N TYR A 121 6.50 -14.64 -1.31
CA TYR A 121 5.60 -15.53 -0.59
C TYR A 121 4.75 -14.75 0.40
N HIS A 122 3.49 -15.10 0.49
CA HIS A 122 2.59 -14.70 1.57
C HIS A 122 1.95 -15.92 2.19
N GLY A 123 1.72 -15.87 3.50
CA GLY A 123 1.11 -16.98 4.22
C GLY A 123 0.75 -16.65 5.66
N PRO A 124 0.21 -17.63 6.39
CA PRO A 124 -0.18 -17.47 7.79
C PRO A 124 0.96 -16.96 8.67
N GLY A 125 0.63 -16.04 9.58
CA GLY A 125 1.59 -15.36 10.44
C GLY A 125 2.25 -14.13 9.82
N GLN A 126 1.99 -13.83 8.53
CA GLN A 126 2.45 -12.62 7.86
C GLN A 126 1.29 -11.63 7.72
N VAL A 127 1.41 -10.46 8.34
CA VAL A 127 0.46 -9.37 8.12
C VAL A 127 0.84 -8.59 6.89
N VAL A 128 -0.09 -8.48 5.95
CA VAL A 128 0.04 -7.63 4.76
C VAL A 128 -0.85 -6.41 4.94
N ALA A 129 -0.28 -5.23 4.75
CA ALA A 129 -0.98 -3.96 4.85
C ALA A 129 -1.18 -3.36 3.45
N TYR A 130 -2.43 -3.09 3.09
CA TYR A 130 -2.82 -2.46 1.83
C TYR A 130 -3.40 -1.07 2.08
N PRO A 131 -2.61 0.01 1.95
CA PRO A 131 -3.12 1.37 2.04
C PRO A 131 -3.83 1.76 0.72
N LEU A 132 -5.15 1.98 0.79
CA LEU A 132 -5.99 2.42 -0.32
C LEU A 132 -6.28 3.91 -0.18
N LEU A 133 -5.37 4.73 -0.69
CA LEU A 133 -5.33 6.17 -0.44
C LEU A 133 -5.56 6.98 -1.72
N ASP A 134 -6.18 8.16 -1.59
CA ASP A 134 -6.15 9.18 -2.62
C ASP A 134 -4.96 10.12 -2.39
N LEU A 135 -3.85 9.84 -3.06
CA LEU A 135 -2.62 10.62 -2.94
C LEU A 135 -2.78 12.07 -3.40
N ARG A 136 -3.65 12.32 -4.40
CA ARG A 136 -3.92 13.68 -4.90
C ARG A 136 -4.63 14.52 -3.85
N ARG A 137 -5.67 13.94 -3.22
CA ARG A 137 -6.40 14.59 -2.12
C ARG A 137 -5.49 14.86 -0.92
N ARG A 138 -4.53 13.98 -0.65
CA ARG A 138 -3.53 14.14 0.40
C ARG A 138 -2.40 15.10 0.03
N GLY A 139 -2.29 15.50 -1.23
CA GLY A 139 -1.24 16.41 -1.72
C GLY A 139 0.16 15.80 -1.66
N ILE A 140 0.27 14.45 -1.78
CA ILE A 140 1.54 13.73 -1.76
C ILE A 140 1.78 13.02 -3.10
N TYR A 141 3.05 12.85 -3.46
CA TYR A 141 3.48 12.15 -4.66
C TYR A 141 3.96 10.74 -4.34
N GLY A 142 4.06 9.90 -5.36
CA GLY A 142 4.41 8.48 -5.19
C GLY A 142 5.73 8.26 -4.44
N LYS A 143 6.78 9.06 -4.70
CA LYS A 143 8.06 8.96 -3.97
C LYS A 143 7.91 9.30 -2.48
N GLU A 144 7.17 10.35 -2.16
CA GLU A 144 6.89 10.74 -0.78
C GLU A 144 6.04 9.67 -0.08
N TYR A 145 5.09 9.08 -0.79
CA TYR A 145 4.29 7.99 -0.28
C TYR A 145 5.14 6.77 0.12
N VAL A 146 6.05 6.34 -0.77
CA VAL A 146 7.00 5.24 -0.46
C VAL A 146 7.84 5.58 0.75
N PHE A 147 8.42 6.79 0.79
CA PHE A 147 9.21 7.25 1.94
C PHE A 147 8.42 7.18 3.26
N ARG A 148 7.15 7.60 3.25
CA ARG A 148 6.30 7.54 4.46
C ARG A 148 6.00 6.12 4.92
N ILE A 149 5.88 5.16 3.98
CA ILE A 149 5.73 3.75 4.32
C ILE A 149 7.01 3.21 4.95
N GLU A 150 8.17 3.53 4.38
CA GLU A 150 9.47 3.14 4.94
C GLU A 150 9.65 3.69 6.37
N GLU A 151 9.34 4.98 6.59
CA GLU A 151 9.38 5.59 7.93
C GLU A 151 8.45 4.88 8.92
N ALA A 152 7.22 4.54 8.49
CA ALA A 152 6.28 3.83 9.35
C ALA A 152 6.80 2.44 9.76
N VAL A 153 7.46 1.72 8.84
CA VAL A 153 8.09 0.43 9.15
C VAL A 153 9.26 0.61 10.12
N LEU A 154 10.10 1.63 9.90
CA LEU A 154 11.22 1.94 10.80
C LEU A 154 10.75 2.31 12.20
N ASP A 155 9.67 3.10 12.32
CA ASP A 155 9.05 3.43 13.60
C ASP A 155 8.57 2.17 14.34
N VAL A 156 7.99 1.22 13.62
CA VAL A 156 7.57 -0.08 14.19
C VAL A 156 8.78 -0.86 14.66
N LEU A 157 9.81 -1.02 13.83
CA LEU A 157 11.05 -1.73 14.20
C LEU A 157 11.71 -1.12 15.43
N ALA A 158 11.79 0.21 15.49
CA ALA A 158 12.32 0.93 16.63
C ALA A 158 11.52 0.65 17.92
N SER A 159 10.19 0.51 17.82
CA SER A 159 9.34 0.15 18.97
C SER A 159 9.64 -1.24 19.55
N TYR A 160 10.26 -2.13 18.74
CA TYR A 160 10.74 -3.45 19.15
C TYR A 160 12.23 -3.46 19.54
N GLY A 161 12.89 -2.27 19.60
CA GLY A 161 14.30 -2.15 19.92
C GLY A 161 15.24 -2.48 18.76
N VAL A 162 14.71 -2.62 17.55
CA VAL A 162 15.52 -2.80 16.34
C VAL A 162 15.90 -1.43 15.82
N THR A 163 17.20 -1.09 15.94
CA THR A 163 17.75 0.15 15.37
C THR A 163 18.35 -0.15 14.02
N GLU A 164 17.90 0.54 13.00
CA GLU A 164 18.38 0.34 11.67
C GLU A 164 19.29 1.46 11.17
N HIS A 165 20.32 1.09 10.41
CA HIS A 165 21.13 2.02 9.65
C HIS A 165 20.58 2.08 8.22
N ARG A 166 20.08 3.23 7.79
CA ARG A 166 19.71 3.46 6.39
C ARG A 166 20.92 3.22 5.50
N VAL A 167 20.82 2.22 4.64
CA VAL A 167 21.72 2.09 3.50
C VAL A 167 21.21 3.08 2.44
N ARG A 168 22.01 4.12 2.16
CA ARG A 168 21.74 5.10 1.10
C ARG A 168 22.08 4.53 -0.26
#